data_089aa244ef1fb35452c9f979b31fb377
#
_entry.id   089aa244ef1fb35452c9f979b31fb377
#
_cell.length_a   1.000
_cell.length_b   1.000
_cell.length_c   1.000
_cell.angle_alpha   90.00
_cell.angle_beta   90.00
_cell.angle_gamma   90.00
#
_symmetry.space_group_name_H-M   'P 1'
#
loop_
_entity.id
_entity.type
_entity.pdbx_description
1 polymer ?
#
loop_
_entity_poly.entity_id
_entity_poly.type
_entity_poly.pdbx_seq_one_letter_code
_entity_poly.pdbx_strand_id
1 'polypeptide(L)'
;MLIEDRAYSVPVSPDHQHASGEIDIAALHAQDSTGLLDRIDRAVVWDIPLVTPFRGITRRDGVLLHGPGGWGEVAPFWDYGSEASAPWLASGLSQALGNSVLPRYRETIPVNVTVPEVGAQEAAETVRACGARTAKVKVSGSPERRSADLERLEAVRSALGRSGKVRIDVNGAWDLETARENLPRMDRAAGGLEYAEQPCATVYDLADLRRAVDVP
;
A
#
# COMPACT_ATOMS: atom_id res chain seq x y z
N MET A 1 18.83 6.79 -15.58
CA MET A 1 17.95 7.95 -15.74
C MET A 1 17.34 8.17 -14.39
N LEU A 2 17.90 9.12 -13.63
CA LEU A 2 17.48 9.45 -12.27
C LEU A 2 16.09 10.10 -12.35
N ILE A 3 15.11 9.50 -11.69
CA ILE A 3 13.83 10.16 -11.44
C ILE A 3 14.13 11.19 -10.35
N GLU A 4 14.29 12.44 -10.76
CA GLU A 4 14.37 13.56 -9.82
C GLU A 4 13.09 13.61 -8.99
N ASP A 5 13.29 13.63 -7.69
CA ASP A 5 12.28 13.85 -6.66
C ASP A 5 11.69 15.25 -6.82
N ARG A 6 10.77 15.42 -7.77
CA ARG A 6 9.89 16.58 -7.80
C ARG A 6 8.69 16.25 -6.92
N ALA A 7 8.71 16.80 -5.72
CA ALA A 7 7.51 16.96 -4.92
C ALA A 7 6.47 17.74 -5.74
N TYR A 8 5.69 17.04 -6.55
CA TYR A 8 4.51 17.61 -7.19
C TYR A 8 3.42 17.72 -6.12
N SER A 9 3.43 18.85 -5.41
CA SER A 9 2.22 19.31 -4.75
C SER A 9 1.29 19.87 -5.84
N VAL A 10 0.52 19.01 -6.46
CA VAL A 10 -0.67 19.44 -7.21
C VAL A 10 -1.63 19.94 -6.13
N PRO A 11 -2.05 21.22 -6.15
CA PRO A 11 -3.08 21.66 -5.23
C PRO A 11 -4.34 20.87 -5.57
N VAL A 12 -4.75 19.97 -4.69
CA VAL A 12 -6.06 19.34 -4.75
C VAL A 12 -7.07 20.47 -4.62
N SER A 13 -7.79 20.76 -5.69
CA SER A 13 -8.84 21.77 -5.67
C SER A 13 -9.83 21.42 -4.56
N PRO A 14 -10.18 22.33 -3.64
CA PRO A 14 -11.13 22.07 -2.57
C PRO A 14 -12.55 21.77 -3.06
N ASP A 15 -12.82 21.91 -4.36
CA ASP A 15 -14.13 21.76 -4.99
C ASP A 15 -14.37 20.39 -5.65
N HIS A 16 -13.55 19.38 -5.40
CA HIS A 16 -13.91 18.03 -5.81
C HIS A 16 -15.09 17.56 -4.95
N GLN A 17 -16.29 17.69 -5.51
CA GLN A 17 -17.47 17.06 -4.94
C GLN A 17 -17.18 15.56 -4.85
N HIS A 18 -17.09 15.05 -3.63
CA HIS A 18 -16.89 13.63 -3.36
C HIS A 18 -18.14 12.90 -3.82
N ALA A 19 -18.17 12.51 -5.10
CA ALA A 19 -19.25 11.75 -5.67
C ALA A 19 -18.97 10.26 -5.44
N SER A 20 -19.92 9.57 -4.83
CA SER A 20 -19.94 8.10 -4.79
C SER A 20 -21.25 7.63 -5.40
N GLY A 21 -21.24 6.45 -6.04
CA GLY A 21 -22.42 5.87 -6.64
C GLY A 21 -22.18 5.26 -8.01
N GLU A 22 -23.25 4.79 -8.63
CA GLU A 22 -23.18 4.18 -9.96
C GLU A 22 -22.95 5.25 -11.05
N ILE A 23 -22.11 4.91 -12.01
CA ILE A 23 -21.88 5.69 -13.22
C ILE A 23 -22.90 5.24 -14.25
N ASP A 24 -23.46 6.17 -15.01
CA ASP A 24 -24.28 5.85 -16.19
C ASP A 24 -23.40 5.13 -17.23
N ILE A 25 -23.59 3.82 -17.32
CA ILE A 25 -22.78 2.96 -18.19
C ILE A 25 -22.99 3.26 -19.67
N ALA A 26 -24.20 3.69 -20.06
CA ALA A 26 -24.49 4.06 -21.44
C ALA A 26 -23.75 5.34 -21.83
N ALA A 27 -23.71 6.31 -20.94
CA ALA A 27 -22.92 7.53 -21.14
C ALA A 27 -21.43 7.24 -21.19
N LEU A 28 -20.94 6.29 -20.38
CA LEU A 28 -19.55 5.87 -20.36
C LEU A 28 -19.15 5.20 -21.69
N HIS A 29 -19.97 4.26 -22.19
CA HIS A 29 -19.77 3.61 -23.50
C HIS A 29 -19.78 4.61 -24.65
N ALA A 30 -20.69 5.59 -24.62
CA ALA A 30 -20.77 6.61 -25.65
C ALA A 30 -19.51 7.51 -25.75
N GLN A 31 -18.75 7.62 -24.67
CA GLN A 31 -17.49 8.38 -24.61
C GLN A 31 -16.26 7.51 -24.94
N ASP A 32 -16.38 6.20 -24.87
CA ASP A 32 -15.28 5.28 -25.18
C ASP A 32 -15.15 5.05 -26.70
N SER A 33 -14.27 5.80 -27.34
CA SER A 33 -13.96 5.63 -28.75
C SER A 33 -13.09 4.41 -29.05
N THR A 34 -12.62 3.70 -28.02
CA THR A 34 -11.66 2.58 -28.15
C THR A 34 -12.33 1.21 -28.08
N GLY A 35 -13.54 1.13 -27.55
CA GLY A 35 -14.25 -0.13 -27.28
C GLY A 35 -13.68 -0.93 -26.11
N LEU A 36 -12.78 -0.36 -25.30
CA LEU A 36 -12.20 -1.02 -24.15
C LEU A 36 -13.23 -1.32 -23.05
N LEU A 37 -14.29 -0.51 -22.99
CA LEU A 37 -15.33 -0.59 -21.98
C LEU A 37 -16.58 -1.34 -22.42
N ASP A 38 -16.69 -1.76 -23.69
CA ASP A 38 -17.91 -2.38 -24.28
C ASP A 38 -18.47 -3.57 -23.46
N ARG A 39 -17.59 -4.30 -22.76
CA ARG A 39 -17.96 -5.46 -21.95
C ARG A 39 -18.10 -5.16 -20.47
N ILE A 40 -17.99 -3.91 -20.07
CA ILE A 40 -18.23 -3.45 -18.70
C ILE A 40 -19.73 -3.14 -18.60
N ASP A 41 -20.42 -3.82 -17.70
CA ASP A 41 -21.87 -3.69 -17.53
C ASP A 41 -22.25 -2.82 -16.34
N ARG A 42 -21.33 -2.58 -15.39
CA ARG A 42 -21.50 -1.64 -14.27
C ARG A 42 -20.20 -0.95 -13.92
N ALA A 43 -20.30 0.29 -13.49
CA ALA A 43 -19.19 1.05 -12.93
C ALA A 43 -19.66 1.82 -11.69
N VAL A 44 -18.89 1.76 -10.61
CA VAL A 44 -19.23 2.38 -9.32
C VAL A 44 -18.06 3.19 -8.82
N VAL A 45 -18.28 4.47 -8.57
CA VAL A 45 -17.33 5.31 -7.83
C VAL A 45 -17.49 5.06 -6.34
N TRP A 46 -16.39 4.82 -5.66
CA TRP A 46 -16.34 4.72 -4.22
C TRP A 46 -15.42 5.79 -3.63
N ASP A 47 -15.76 6.28 -2.44
CA ASP A 47 -15.01 7.30 -1.70
C ASP A 47 -15.12 7.02 -0.21
N ILE A 48 -14.01 6.62 0.42
CA ILE A 48 -13.95 6.15 1.80
C ILE A 48 -13.09 7.09 2.64
N PRO A 49 -13.62 7.68 3.72
CA PRO A 49 -12.81 8.45 4.65
C PRO A 49 -11.80 7.55 5.36
N LEU A 50 -10.56 8.02 5.48
CA LEU A 50 -9.52 7.34 6.23
C LEU A 50 -9.59 7.72 7.70
N VAL A 51 -9.48 6.74 8.59
CA VAL A 51 -9.38 6.98 10.04
C VAL A 51 -8.06 7.66 10.38
N THR A 52 -6.98 7.27 9.68
CA THR A 52 -5.66 7.88 9.83
C THR A 52 -5.21 8.38 8.46
N PRO A 53 -4.72 9.63 8.35
CA PRO A 53 -4.19 10.14 7.09
C PRO A 53 -3.08 9.25 6.53
N PHE A 54 -3.06 9.07 5.21
CA PHE A 54 -2.07 8.26 4.52
C PHE A 54 -1.55 9.01 3.29
N ARG A 55 -0.23 9.16 3.13
CA ARG A 55 0.39 9.93 2.04
C ARG A 55 -0.20 11.34 1.88
N GLY A 56 -0.57 11.98 2.97
CA GLY A 56 -1.17 13.32 2.93
C GLY A 56 -2.66 13.36 2.54
N ILE A 57 -3.28 12.22 2.25
CA ILE A 57 -4.72 12.15 1.95
C ILE A 57 -5.51 11.70 3.18
N THR A 58 -6.74 12.18 3.28
CA THR A 58 -7.71 11.84 4.34
C THR A 58 -8.87 10.99 3.83
N ARG A 59 -8.94 10.78 2.53
CA ARG A 59 -9.93 9.93 1.85
C ARG A 59 -9.24 9.08 0.81
N ARG A 60 -9.79 7.90 0.56
CA ARG A 60 -9.37 7.01 -0.52
C ARG A 60 -10.57 6.74 -1.41
N ASP A 61 -10.36 6.89 -2.69
CA ASP A 61 -11.39 6.78 -3.71
C ASP A 61 -10.91 5.95 -4.90
N GLY A 62 -11.85 5.58 -5.75
CA GLY A 62 -11.59 4.82 -6.96
C GLY A 62 -12.86 4.43 -7.67
N VAL A 63 -12.69 3.64 -8.71
CA VAL A 63 -13.78 3.08 -9.51
C VAL A 63 -13.71 1.56 -9.46
N LEU A 64 -14.85 0.93 -9.21
CA LEU A 64 -15.06 -0.49 -9.42
C LEU A 64 -15.72 -0.68 -10.78
N LEU A 65 -15.16 -1.54 -11.61
CA LEU A 65 -15.68 -1.94 -12.91
C LEU A 65 -16.18 -3.37 -12.82
N HIS A 66 -17.39 -3.66 -13.31
CA HIS A 66 -17.93 -5.00 -13.37
C HIS A 66 -18.08 -5.45 -14.82
N GLY A 67 -17.77 -6.71 -15.07
CA GLY A 67 -17.86 -7.33 -16.38
C GLY A 67 -17.85 -8.86 -16.27
N PRO A 68 -17.61 -9.60 -17.36
CA PRO A 68 -17.70 -11.06 -17.39
C PRO A 68 -16.80 -11.79 -16.40
N GLY A 69 -15.68 -11.18 -15.97
CA GLY A 69 -14.75 -11.73 -14.97
C GLY A 69 -15.11 -11.39 -13.53
N GLY A 70 -16.12 -10.54 -13.33
CA GLY A 70 -16.51 -10.00 -12.03
C GLY A 70 -16.04 -8.56 -11.83
N TRP A 71 -15.65 -8.21 -10.60
CA TRP A 71 -15.21 -6.86 -10.26
C TRP A 71 -13.73 -6.67 -10.46
N GLY A 72 -13.35 -5.53 -11.03
CA GLY A 72 -11.99 -5.00 -11.08
C GLY A 72 -11.93 -3.62 -10.46
N GLU A 73 -10.81 -3.29 -9.81
CA GLU A 73 -10.61 -2.01 -9.14
C GLU A 73 -9.62 -1.13 -9.90
N VAL A 74 -9.96 0.16 -10.05
CA VAL A 74 -9.13 1.21 -10.62
C VAL A 74 -9.03 2.34 -9.61
N ALA A 75 -7.92 2.43 -8.90
CA ALA A 75 -7.75 3.37 -7.80
C ALA A 75 -6.32 3.97 -7.75
N PRO A 76 -5.83 4.64 -8.80
CA PRO A 76 -4.57 5.37 -8.75
C PRO A 76 -4.66 6.50 -7.71
N PHE A 77 -3.52 7.01 -7.26
CA PHE A 77 -3.51 8.23 -6.45
C PHE A 77 -3.67 9.46 -7.33
N TRP A 78 -4.24 10.54 -6.77
CA TRP A 78 -4.53 11.78 -7.50
C TRP A 78 -3.29 12.52 -8.02
N ASP A 79 -2.13 12.29 -7.41
CA ASP A 79 -0.84 12.82 -7.85
C ASP A 79 -0.21 12.04 -9.02
N TYR A 80 -0.86 10.96 -9.48
CA TYR A 80 -0.41 10.19 -10.63
C TYR A 80 -0.98 10.80 -11.93
N GLY A 81 -0.08 11.13 -12.85
CA GLY A 81 -0.46 11.52 -14.22
C GLY A 81 -1.02 10.35 -15.02
N SER A 82 -1.53 10.63 -16.21
CA SER A 82 -2.19 9.65 -17.09
C SER A 82 -1.32 8.43 -17.40
N GLU A 83 -0.02 8.63 -17.62
CA GLU A 83 0.93 7.55 -17.91
C GLU A 83 1.10 6.62 -16.71
N ALA A 84 1.24 7.16 -15.50
CA ALA A 84 1.35 6.39 -14.28
C ALA A 84 0.03 5.69 -13.89
N SER A 85 -1.12 6.27 -14.25
CA SER A 85 -2.45 5.73 -13.97
C SER A 85 -2.89 4.65 -14.98
N ALA A 86 -2.34 4.63 -16.19
CA ALA A 86 -2.73 3.68 -17.23
C ALA A 86 -2.59 2.20 -16.81
N PRO A 87 -1.53 1.75 -16.12
CA PRO A 87 -1.43 0.38 -15.62
C PRO A 87 -2.52 0.02 -14.59
N TRP A 88 -2.99 0.98 -13.81
CA TRP A 88 -4.10 0.79 -12.86
C TRP A 88 -5.41 0.49 -13.59
N LEU A 89 -5.71 1.28 -14.64
CA LEU A 89 -6.87 1.02 -15.49
C LEU A 89 -6.75 -0.34 -16.18
N ALA A 90 -5.61 -0.65 -16.77
CA ALA A 90 -5.36 -1.93 -17.43
C ALA A 90 -5.54 -3.11 -16.48
N SER A 91 -5.08 -3.01 -15.23
CA SER A 91 -5.26 -4.04 -14.20
C SER A 91 -6.73 -4.23 -13.84
N GLY A 92 -7.47 -3.15 -13.57
CA GLY A 92 -8.90 -3.22 -13.25
C GLY A 92 -9.72 -3.80 -14.38
N LEU A 93 -9.46 -3.37 -15.62
CA LEU A 93 -10.12 -3.93 -16.81
C LEU A 93 -9.79 -5.42 -17.01
N SER A 94 -8.53 -5.82 -16.82
CA SER A 94 -8.13 -7.23 -16.94
C SER A 94 -8.89 -8.12 -15.95
N GLN A 95 -9.09 -7.65 -14.73
CA GLN A 95 -9.88 -8.36 -13.70
C GLN A 95 -11.36 -8.41 -14.10
N ALA A 96 -11.98 -7.27 -14.43
CA ALA A 96 -13.39 -7.18 -14.77
C ALA A 96 -13.73 -8.01 -16.04
N LEU A 97 -12.82 -8.07 -17.00
CA LEU A 97 -13.01 -8.83 -18.24
C LEU A 97 -12.66 -10.33 -18.12
N GLY A 98 -12.11 -10.77 -16.98
CA GLY A 98 -11.70 -12.15 -16.78
C GLY A 98 -10.41 -12.51 -17.54
N ASN A 99 -9.62 -11.52 -17.92
CA ASN A 99 -8.37 -11.71 -18.67
C ASN A 99 -7.17 -11.98 -17.73
N SER A 100 -7.39 -12.12 -16.43
CA SER A 100 -6.33 -12.47 -15.50
C SER A 100 -5.82 -13.87 -15.80
N VAL A 101 -4.56 -13.96 -16.19
CA VAL A 101 -3.89 -15.22 -16.54
C VAL A 101 -3.26 -15.93 -15.34
N LEU A 102 -3.35 -15.34 -14.15
CA LEU A 102 -2.74 -15.93 -12.96
C LEU A 102 -3.59 -17.08 -12.43
N PRO A 103 -3.01 -18.27 -12.32
CA PRO A 103 -3.73 -19.42 -11.76
C PRO A 103 -4.05 -19.18 -10.28
N ARG A 104 -5.26 -19.58 -9.89
CA ARG A 104 -5.72 -19.49 -8.51
C ARG A 104 -5.23 -20.70 -7.72
N TYR A 105 -4.21 -20.52 -6.91
CA TYR A 105 -3.64 -21.59 -6.07
C TYR A 105 -4.26 -21.67 -4.67
N ARG A 106 -5.00 -20.65 -4.24
CA ARG A 106 -5.58 -20.55 -2.89
C ARG A 106 -6.94 -19.88 -2.95
N GLU A 107 -7.80 -20.29 -2.04
CA GLU A 107 -9.12 -19.65 -1.85
C GLU A 107 -9.06 -18.48 -0.86
N THR A 108 -8.10 -18.53 0.06
CA THR A 108 -7.91 -17.49 1.09
C THR A 108 -6.45 -17.09 1.21
N ILE A 109 -6.22 -15.84 1.52
CA ILE A 109 -4.89 -15.28 1.81
C ILE A 109 -4.97 -14.57 3.16
N PRO A 110 -4.10 -14.92 4.13
CA PRO A 110 -4.00 -14.20 5.39
C PRO A 110 -3.60 -12.74 5.15
N VAL A 111 -4.30 -11.82 5.78
CA VAL A 111 -3.99 -10.38 5.72
C VAL A 111 -3.26 -9.91 6.97
N ASN A 112 -2.51 -8.82 6.86
CA ASN A 112 -1.92 -8.15 8.00
C ASN A 112 -2.71 -6.89 8.38
N VAL A 113 -2.57 -6.44 9.61
CA VAL A 113 -2.89 -5.07 9.98
C VAL A 113 -1.71 -4.17 9.61
N THR A 114 -2.00 -3.00 9.05
CA THR A 114 -0.98 -1.97 8.83
C THR A 114 -0.98 -1.02 10.04
N VAL A 115 0.20 -0.85 10.63
CA VAL A 115 0.43 0.06 11.75
C VAL A 115 1.18 1.29 11.21
N PRO A 116 0.55 2.47 11.20
CA PRO A 116 1.20 3.70 10.74
C PRO A 116 2.31 4.16 11.70
N GLU A 117 2.96 5.29 11.39
CA GLU A 117 3.95 5.93 12.26
C GLU A 117 3.29 6.64 13.47
N VAL A 118 2.67 5.86 14.32
CA VAL A 118 2.01 6.29 15.56
C VAL A 118 2.86 5.93 16.80
N GLY A 119 2.44 6.38 17.98
CA GLY A 119 3.09 6.02 19.24
C GLY A 119 2.96 4.51 19.55
N ALA A 120 3.84 4.01 20.43
CA ALA A 120 3.90 2.60 20.79
C ALA A 120 2.57 2.06 21.38
N GLN A 121 1.91 2.86 22.22
CA GLN A 121 0.62 2.48 22.81
C GLN A 121 -0.47 2.32 21.75
N GLU A 122 -0.63 3.31 20.87
CA GLU A 122 -1.63 3.31 19.79
C GLU A 122 -1.37 2.16 18.82
N ALA A 123 -0.10 1.88 18.50
CA ALA A 123 0.29 0.75 17.70
C ALA A 123 -0.17 -0.59 18.29
N ALA A 124 0.04 -0.78 19.59
CA ALA A 124 -0.39 -1.99 20.29
C ALA A 124 -1.92 -2.12 20.35
N GLU A 125 -2.63 -1.02 20.56
CA GLU A 125 -4.10 -0.98 20.56
C GLU A 125 -4.66 -1.35 19.18
N THR A 126 -4.10 -0.79 18.11
CA THR A 126 -4.46 -1.11 16.72
C THR A 126 -4.35 -2.61 16.43
N VAL A 127 -3.23 -3.22 16.85
CA VAL A 127 -3.00 -4.65 16.66
C VAL A 127 -4.01 -5.50 17.44
N ARG A 128 -4.29 -5.15 18.70
CA ARG A 128 -5.25 -5.89 19.55
C ARG A 128 -6.68 -5.78 19.02
N ALA A 129 -7.08 -4.59 18.56
CA ALA A 129 -8.42 -4.33 18.05
C ALA A 129 -8.68 -5.07 16.74
N CYS A 130 -7.68 -5.21 15.88
CA CYS A 130 -7.80 -5.88 14.59
C CYS A 130 -7.87 -7.42 14.70
N GLY A 131 -7.27 -8.02 15.73
CA GLY A 131 -7.17 -9.48 15.89
C GLY A 131 -6.30 -10.17 14.83
N ALA A 132 -5.56 -9.42 14.01
CA ALA A 132 -4.66 -9.98 13.00
C ALA A 132 -3.47 -10.70 13.64
N ARG A 133 -2.97 -11.73 12.96
CA ARG A 133 -1.79 -12.49 13.39
C ARG A 133 -0.49 -11.98 12.78
N THR A 134 -0.58 -11.00 11.92
CA THR A 134 0.55 -10.36 11.24
C THR A 134 0.35 -8.86 11.27
N ALA A 135 1.39 -8.10 11.61
CA ALA A 135 1.42 -6.64 11.52
C ALA A 135 2.52 -6.18 10.58
N LYS A 136 2.19 -5.24 9.68
CA LYS A 136 3.14 -4.49 8.88
C LYS A 136 3.29 -3.09 9.49
N VAL A 137 4.46 -2.78 10.01
CA VAL A 137 4.75 -1.55 10.76
C VAL A 137 5.47 -0.57 9.86
N LYS A 138 4.93 0.62 9.70
CA LYS A 138 5.61 1.71 9.02
C LYS A 138 6.77 2.23 9.88
N VAL A 139 7.91 2.39 9.24
CA VAL A 139 9.16 2.83 9.86
C VAL A 139 9.62 4.11 9.19
N SER A 140 10.04 5.08 9.99
CA SER A 140 10.51 6.36 9.51
C SER A 140 11.86 6.25 8.80
N GLY A 141 12.06 7.05 7.77
CA GLY A 141 13.38 7.26 7.16
C GLY A 141 14.32 8.10 8.01
N SER A 142 13.81 8.80 9.02
CA SER A 142 14.54 9.79 9.82
C SER A 142 15.30 9.14 10.99
N PRO A 143 16.62 9.40 11.12
CA PRO A 143 17.42 8.89 12.25
C PRO A 143 16.90 9.33 13.61
N GLU A 144 16.31 10.52 13.70
CA GLU A 144 15.78 11.12 14.95
C GLU A 144 14.57 10.33 15.45
N ARG A 145 13.84 9.66 14.57
CA ARG A 145 12.65 8.89 14.92
C ARG A 145 12.95 7.41 15.20
N ARG A 146 14.20 6.98 15.07
CA ARG A 146 14.62 5.58 15.26
C ARG A 146 14.18 5.00 16.60
N SER A 147 14.33 5.75 17.70
CA SER A 147 13.92 5.28 19.03
C SER A 147 12.41 4.98 19.08
N ALA A 148 11.59 5.89 18.53
CA ALA A 148 10.15 5.71 18.47
C ALA A 148 9.74 4.52 17.60
N ASP A 149 10.48 4.24 16.51
CA ASP A 149 10.25 3.08 15.69
C ASP A 149 10.55 1.77 16.42
N LEU A 150 11.65 1.71 17.19
CA LEU A 150 11.99 0.54 17.99
C LEU A 150 10.95 0.30 19.09
N GLU A 151 10.54 1.33 19.82
CA GLU A 151 9.48 1.25 20.83
C GLU A 151 8.15 0.77 20.24
N ARG A 152 7.81 1.25 19.05
CA ARG A 152 6.62 0.81 18.31
C ARG A 152 6.69 -0.68 17.96
N LEU A 153 7.85 -1.15 17.47
CA LEU A 153 8.05 -2.56 17.14
C LEU A 153 7.96 -3.48 18.35
N GLU A 154 8.55 -3.08 19.48
CA GLU A 154 8.45 -3.82 20.75
C GLU A 154 7.00 -3.91 21.25
N ALA A 155 6.25 -2.81 21.16
CA ALA A 155 4.84 -2.76 21.53
C ALA A 155 3.97 -3.64 20.62
N VAL A 156 4.21 -3.61 19.32
CA VAL A 156 3.53 -4.49 18.33
C VAL A 156 3.86 -5.95 18.60
N ARG A 157 5.13 -6.30 18.85
CA ARG A 157 5.54 -7.67 19.22
C ARG A 157 4.82 -8.13 20.48
N SER A 158 4.78 -7.28 21.50
CA SER A 158 4.07 -7.58 22.76
C SER A 158 2.58 -7.82 22.52
N ALA A 159 1.94 -7.03 21.67
CA ALA A 159 0.52 -7.15 21.35
C ALA A 159 0.19 -8.40 20.53
N LEU A 160 1.03 -8.76 19.54
CA LEU A 160 0.87 -9.96 18.72
C LEU A 160 1.20 -11.27 19.46
N GLY A 161 2.05 -11.20 20.48
CA GLY A 161 2.62 -12.37 21.13
C GLY A 161 3.70 -13.06 20.27
N ARG A 162 4.30 -14.13 20.80
CA ARG A 162 5.48 -14.80 20.19
C ARG A 162 5.20 -15.44 18.84
N SER A 163 3.99 -15.92 18.60
CA SER A 163 3.61 -16.60 17.36
C SER A 163 3.18 -15.65 16.23
N GLY A 164 2.99 -14.37 16.56
CA GLY A 164 2.63 -13.37 15.57
C GLY A 164 3.80 -13.01 14.66
N LYS A 165 3.52 -12.53 13.46
CA LYS A 165 4.51 -12.13 12.45
C LYS A 165 4.59 -10.61 12.39
N VAL A 166 5.81 -10.10 12.40
CA VAL A 166 6.07 -8.66 12.24
C VAL A 166 6.81 -8.42 10.94
N ARG A 167 6.34 -7.45 10.18
CA ARG A 167 6.96 -6.91 8.95
C ARG A 167 7.23 -5.44 9.16
N ILE A 168 8.26 -4.92 8.56
CA ILE A 168 8.46 -3.47 8.48
C ILE A 168 8.35 -2.99 7.04
N ASP A 169 7.96 -1.73 6.86
CA ASP A 169 7.93 -1.08 5.56
C ASP A 169 8.53 0.32 5.70
N VAL A 170 9.63 0.53 5.00
CA VAL A 170 10.45 1.75 5.03
C VAL A 170 10.15 2.66 3.84
N ASN A 171 9.44 2.18 2.84
CA ASN A 171 9.10 2.92 1.61
C ASN A 171 10.31 3.49 0.86
N GLY A 172 11.45 2.80 0.89
CA GLY A 172 12.67 3.18 0.17
C GLY A 172 13.43 4.36 0.77
N ALA A 173 13.16 4.70 2.04
CA ALA A 173 13.70 5.92 2.64
C ALA A 173 15.15 5.81 3.12
N TRP A 174 15.74 4.61 3.18
CA TRP A 174 17.14 4.44 3.61
C TRP A 174 18.09 4.26 2.44
N ASP A 175 19.31 4.76 2.61
CA ASP A 175 20.45 4.30 1.83
C ASP A 175 20.93 2.93 2.33
N LEU A 176 21.86 2.31 1.59
CA LEU A 176 22.35 0.96 1.90
C LEU A 176 23.04 0.88 3.27
N GLU A 177 23.79 1.91 3.66
CA GLU A 177 24.53 1.93 4.93
C GLU A 177 23.56 2.05 6.10
N THR A 178 22.62 2.98 6.03
CA THR A 178 21.54 3.14 7.01
C THR A 178 20.70 1.87 7.16
N ALA A 179 20.38 1.20 6.04
CA ALA A 179 19.63 -0.05 6.06
C ALA A 179 20.42 -1.17 6.78
N ARG A 180 21.72 -1.31 6.50
CA ARG A 180 22.60 -2.29 7.18
C ARG A 180 22.67 -2.09 8.69
N GLU A 181 22.67 -0.83 9.13
CA GLU A 181 22.70 -0.51 10.57
C GLU A 181 21.35 -0.77 11.24
N ASN A 182 20.26 -0.38 10.59
CA ASN A 182 18.95 -0.35 11.22
C ASN A 182 18.27 -1.72 11.23
N LEU A 183 18.36 -2.50 10.15
CA LEU A 183 17.65 -3.78 10.06
C LEU A 183 17.94 -4.73 11.21
N PRO A 184 19.19 -4.97 11.65
CA PRO A 184 19.44 -5.85 12.79
C PRO A 184 18.87 -5.32 14.12
N ARG A 185 18.72 -4.00 14.25
CA ARG A 185 18.12 -3.38 15.44
C ARG A 185 16.60 -3.54 15.42
N MET A 186 15.98 -3.30 14.26
CA MET A 186 14.54 -3.49 14.05
C MET A 186 14.13 -4.96 14.23
N ASP A 187 14.94 -5.87 13.70
CA ASP A 187 14.72 -7.31 13.85
C ASP A 187 14.70 -7.73 15.33
N ARG A 188 15.66 -7.26 16.11
CA ARG A 188 15.69 -7.52 17.55
C ARG A 188 14.49 -6.94 18.28
N ALA A 189 14.12 -5.69 18.02
CA ALA A 189 12.96 -5.03 18.61
C ALA A 189 11.64 -5.74 18.25
N ALA A 190 11.55 -6.20 17.01
CA ALA A 190 10.42 -6.98 16.51
C ALA A 190 10.39 -8.43 17.06
N GLY A 191 11.46 -8.90 17.71
CA GLY A 191 11.59 -10.31 18.11
C GLY A 191 11.61 -11.28 16.95
N GLY A 192 12.26 -10.89 15.87
CA GLY A 192 12.32 -11.53 14.55
C GLY A 192 11.33 -10.95 13.54
N LEU A 193 11.84 -10.44 12.43
CA LEU A 193 11.05 -9.96 11.29
C LEU A 193 10.71 -11.12 10.35
N GLU A 194 9.49 -11.13 9.82
CA GLU A 194 9.14 -12.01 8.70
C GLU A 194 9.82 -11.52 7.41
N TYR A 195 9.87 -10.21 7.21
CA TYR A 195 10.66 -9.52 6.17
C TYR A 195 10.67 -8.01 6.40
N ALA A 196 11.59 -7.33 5.69
CA ALA A 196 11.61 -5.88 5.54
C ALA A 196 11.19 -5.49 4.12
N GLU A 197 10.10 -4.72 4.00
CA GLU A 197 9.59 -4.22 2.73
C GLU A 197 10.32 -2.93 2.35
N GLN A 198 10.90 -2.94 1.17
CA GLN A 198 11.50 -1.80 0.49
C GLN A 198 12.35 -0.90 1.43
N PRO A 199 13.39 -1.44 2.11
CA PRO A 199 14.25 -0.61 2.94
C PRO A 199 15.03 0.43 2.14
N CYS A 200 15.42 0.12 0.88
CA CYS A 200 16.14 1.03 -0.02
C CYS A 200 15.32 1.32 -1.27
N ALA A 201 15.64 2.44 -1.93
CA ALA A 201 14.90 2.91 -3.11
C ALA A 201 15.21 2.11 -4.39
N THR A 202 16.41 1.56 -4.53
CA THR A 202 16.84 0.90 -5.76
C THR A 202 16.91 -0.62 -5.62
N VAL A 203 16.63 -1.33 -6.72
CA VAL A 203 16.76 -2.80 -6.78
C VAL A 203 18.22 -3.24 -6.55
N TYR A 204 19.19 -2.42 -6.94
CA TYR A 204 20.62 -2.71 -6.74
C TYR A 204 20.99 -2.68 -5.27
N ASP A 205 20.57 -1.63 -4.54
CA ASP A 205 20.79 -1.53 -3.09
C ASP A 205 20.08 -2.65 -2.33
N LEU A 206 18.85 -2.99 -2.74
CA LEU A 206 18.11 -4.13 -2.16
C LEU A 206 18.86 -5.46 -2.37
N ALA A 207 19.46 -5.67 -3.56
CA ALA A 207 20.24 -6.87 -3.84
C ALA A 207 21.54 -6.92 -3.02
N ASP A 208 22.19 -5.78 -2.80
CA ASP A 208 23.39 -5.69 -1.97
C ASP A 208 23.06 -5.86 -0.48
N LEU A 209 21.97 -5.25 -0.03
CA LEU A 209 21.47 -5.39 1.33
C LEU A 209 21.12 -6.86 1.65
N ARG A 210 20.41 -7.53 0.73
CA ARG A 210 20.01 -8.95 0.88
C ARG A 210 21.20 -9.89 1.12
N ARG A 211 22.41 -9.52 0.62
CA ARG A 211 23.64 -10.28 0.86
C ARG A 211 24.34 -9.90 2.17
N ALA A 212 23.98 -8.77 2.76
CA ALA A 212 24.68 -8.19 3.90
C ALA A 212 23.98 -8.41 5.24
N VAL A 213 22.68 -8.79 5.22
CA VAL A 213 21.88 -8.99 6.45
C VAL A 213 21.08 -10.29 6.37
N ASP A 214 20.79 -10.87 7.53
CA ASP A 214 20.01 -12.12 7.64
C ASP A 214 18.50 -11.89 7.66
N VAL A 215 18.04 -10.64 7.64
CA VAL A 215 16.60 -10.31 7.58
C VAL A 215 16.10 -10.52 6.16
N PRO A 216 15.01 -11.29 5.94
CA PRO A 216 14.39 -11.46 4.63
C PRO A 216 13.87 -10.18 3.99
#